data_17d22d2a2c9c4348d7ee18203abd4bb3
#
_entry.id   17d22d2a2c9c4348d7ee18203abd4bb3
#
_cell.length_a   1.000
_cell.length_b   1.000
_cell.length_c   1.000
_cell.angle_alpha   90.00
_cell.angle_beta   90.00
_cell.angle_gamma   90.00
#
_symmetry.space_group_name_H-M   'P 1'
#
loop_
_entity.id
_entity.type
_entity.pdbx_description
1 polymer ?
#
loop_
_entity_poly.entity_id
_entity_poly.type
_entity_poly.pdbx_seq_one_letter_code
_entity_poly.pdbx_strand_id
1 'polypeptide(L)'
;MKVIKTILLLLAIVGTTYAQPDCRPYVPTNKGATWEITNYNAKGKVQGVTNYELLDKVVTGNDVTFKIRAVSVDKKGKEAYTNEFEAVCKDGKFDFGMAFKMDGNQLQAYEDMDVQVDASKFEIPDMDAPAGTTLDDATLGISVDTGIMAVNMNIEITDRKVQKREELTTPAGTFDCLVLSQTIYTKMMIKVTASSKEWYSENVGMVRSESYNKKGKLMGYSELTKFSN
;
A
#
# COMPACT_ATOMS: atom_id res chain seq x y z
N MET A 1 64.21 18.45 -41.04
CA MET A 1 63.46 18.51 -39.81
C MET A 1 62.00 18.18 -40.13
N LYS A 2 61.50 16.96 -39.82
CA LYS A 2 60.12 16.55 -40.04
C LYS A 2 59.37 16.74 -38.72
N VAL A 3 58.36 17.63 -38.72
CA VAL A 3 57.48 17.85 -37.58
C VAL A 3 56.34 16.86 -37.67
N ILE A 4 56.31 15.89 -36.77
CA ILE A 4 55.19 14.92 -36.62
C ILE A 4 54.13 15.61 -35.79
N LYS A 5 52.96 15.92 -36.40
CA LYS A 5 51.77 16.38 -35.71
C LYS A 5 51.03 15.19 -35.13
N THR A 6 51.12 14.97 -33.84
CA THR A 6 50.33 13.97 -33.12
C THR A 6 48.93 14.53 -32.93
N ILE A 7 47.95 13.97 -33.61
CA ILE A 7 46.52 14.30 -33.39
C ILE A 7 46.03 13.42 -32.23
N LEU A 8 45.78 14.06 -31.09
CA LEU A 8 45.16 13.41 -29.91
C LEU A 8 43.65 13.33 -30.15
N LEU A 9 43.17 12.12 -30.47
CA LEU A 9 41.74 11.85 -30.64
C LEU A 9 41.11 11.68 -29.24
N LEU A 10 40.42 12.73 -28.74
CA LEU A 10 39.60 12.64 -27.51
C LEU A 10 38.35 11.80 -27.84
N LEU A 11 38.30 10.55 -27.40
CA LEU A 11 37.07 9.76 -27.37
C LEU A 11 36.18 10.29 -26.23
N ALA A 12 35.17 11.07 -26.57
CA ALA A 12 34.10 11.42 -25.62
C ALA A 12 33.26 10.15 -25.38
N ILE A 13 33.45 9.50 -24.22
CA ILE A 13 32.56 8.46 -23.74
C ILE A 13 31.27 9.16 -23.30
N VAL A 14 30.26 9.15 -24.17
CA VAL A 14 28.89 9.55 -23.80
C VAL A 14 28.33 8.40 -22.95
N GLY A 15 28.54 8.48 -21.64
CA GLY A 15 27.86 7.62 -20.68
C GLY A 15 26.37 7.94 -20.76
N THR A 16 25.56 6.97 -21.23
CA THR A 16 24.10 7.03 -21.07
C THR A 16 23.82 6.87 -19.59
N THR A 17 23.62 7.96 -18.89
CA THR A 17 23.04 7.94 -17.55
C THR A 17 21.59 7.50 -17.70
N TYR A 18 21.29 6.24 -17.39
CA TYR A 18 19.90 5.84 -17.15
C TYR A 18 19.45 6.61 -15.93
N ALA A 19 18.52 7.55 -16.10
CA ALA A 19 17.85 8.16 -14.98
C ALA A 19 17.16 7.03 -14.20
N GLN A 20 17.50 6.90 -12.92
CA GLN A 20 16.74 6.01 -12.05
C GLN A 20 15.30 6.53 -12.00
N PRO A 21 14.29 5.64 -12.01
CA PRO A 21 12.90 6.07 -11.83
C PRO A 21 12.80 6.95 -10.58
N ASP A 22 12.20 8.12 -10.71
CA ASP A 22 11.95 9.04 -9.60
C ASP A 22 10.73 8.54 -8.80
N CYS A 23 10.88 7.37 -8.19
CA CYS A 23 9.87 6.69 -7.44
C CYS A 23 10.30 6.46 -6.01
N ARG A 24 9.49 6.93 -5.06
CA ARG A 24 9.62 6.66 -3.62
C ARG A 24 8.55 5.67 -3.19
N PRO A 25 8.81 4.35 -3.34
CA PRO A 25 7.78 3.35 -3.09
C PRO A 25 7.53 3.16 -1.58
N TYR A 26 6.27 2.88 -1.25
CA TYR A 26 5.86 2.45 0.09
C TYR A 26 5.67 0.94 0.15
N VAL A 27 6.62 0.23 -0.44
CA VAL A 27 6.80 -1.23 -0.36
C VAL A 27 8.30 -1.52 -0.34
N PRO A 28 8.75 -2.67 0.18
CA PRO A 28 10.14 -3.12 0.05
C PRO A 28 10.54 -3.18 -1.43
N THR A 29 11.82 -2.98 -1.72
CA THR A 29 12.30 -2.89 -3.12
C THR A 29 13.13 -4.08 -3.57
N ASN A 30 13.52 -4.98 -2.65
CA ASN A 30 14.27 -6.18 -2.94
C ASN A 30 13.33 -7.36 -3.19
N LYS A 31 13.47 -8.04 -4.33
CA LYS A 31 12.71 -9.26 -4.63
C LYS A 31 12.95 -10.31 -3.54
N GLY A 32 11.87 -10.92 -3.05
CA GLY A 32 11.89 -11.87 -1.93
C GLY A 32 11.83 -11.21 -0.55
N ALA A 33 11.77 -9.86 -0.47
CA ALA A 33 11.49 -9.17 0.79
C ALA A 33 10.14 -9.63 1.37
N THR A 34 10.09 -9.79 2.69
CA THR A 34 8.88 -10.24 3.40
C THR A 34 8.55 -9.30 4.55
N TRP A 35 7.26 -9.12 4.80
CA TRP A 35 6.78 -8.37 5.96
C TRP A 35 5.46 -8.93 6.48
N GLU A 36 5.19 -8.67 7.75
CA GLU A 36 4.01 -9.16 8.45
C GLU A 36 3.27 -8.00 9.10
N ILE A 37 1.97 -7.92 8.84
CA ILE A 37 1.04 -7.00 9.50
C ILE A 37 0.13 -7.82 10.42
N THR A 38 0.14 -7.50 11.71
CA THR A 38 -0.77 -8.10 12.69
C THR A 38 -1.94 -7.16 12.97
N ASN A 39 -3.16 -7.68 12.89
CA ASN A 39 -4.39 -6.96 13.14
C ASN A 39 -4.85 -7.18 14.58
N TYR A 40 -5.22 -6.09 15.27
CA TYR A 40 -5.66 -6.11 16.67
C TYR A 40 -7.02 -5.43 16.82
N ASN A 41 -7.82 -5.90 17.76
CA ASN A 41 -8.98 -5.13 18.21
C ASN A 41 -8.55 -3.97 19.14
N ALA A 42 -9.49 -3.11 19.53
CA ALA A 42 -9.23 -1.95 20.40
C ALA A 42 -8.64 -2.31 21.79
N LYS A 43 -8.67 -3.59 22.20
CA LYS A 43 -8.09 -4.10 23.46
C LYS A 43 -6.73 -4.74 23.28
N GLY A 44 -6.12 -4.63 22.08
CA GLY A 44 -4.82 -5.26 21.75
C GLY A 44 -4.86 -6.77 21.55
N LYS A 45 -6.06 -7.37 21.38
CA LYS A 45 -6.17 -8.80 21.10
C LYS A 45 -6.05 -9.04 19.59
N VAL A 46 -5.15 -9.94 19.20
CA VAL A 46 -4.94 -10.36 17.80
C VAL A 46 -6.25 -10.86 17.17
N GLN A 47 -6.52 -10.37 15.98
CA GLN A 47 -7.66 -10.76 15.14
C GLN A 47 -7.22 -11.58 13.92
N GLY A 48 -6.02 -11.39 13.45
CA GLY A 48 -5.41 -12.08 12.31
C GLY A 48 -4.05 -11.50 11.98
N VAL A 49 -3.38 -12.14 11.04
CA VAL A 49 -2.06 -11.75 10.54
C VAL A 49 -2.11 -11.81 9.01
N THR A 50 -1.46 -10.86 8.35
CA THR A 50 -1.21 -10.94 6.91
C THR A 50 0.29 -10.93 6.66
N ASN A 51 0.76 -11.98 5.99
CA ASN A 51 2.14 -12.11 5.55
C ASN A 51 2.23 -11.67 4.09
N TYR A 52 3.18 -10.82 3.80
CA TYR A 52 3.43 -10.30 2.47
C TYR A 52 4.80 -10.73 1.97
N GLU A 53 4.91 -10.89 0.65
CA GLU A 53 6.15 -11.17 -0.07
C GLU A 53 6.21 -10.35 -1.35
N LEU A 54 7.32 -9.66 -1.60
CA LEU A 54 7.58 -9.05 -2.90
C LEU A 54 8.04 -10.11 -3.89
N LEU A 55 7.16 -10.52 -4.78
CA LEU A 55 7.41 -11.57 -5.77
C LEU A 55 8.30 -11.07 -6.92
N ASP A 56 8.05 -9.83 -7.38
CA ASP A 56 8.78 -9.26 -8.50
C ASP A 56 8.73 -7.74 -8.50
N LYS A 57 9.74 -7.13 -9.17
CA LYS A 57 9.85 -5.70 -9.42
C LYS A 57 10.21 -5.49 -10.88
N VAL A 58 9.31 -4.90 -11.63
CA VAL A 58 9.50 -4.64 -13.08
C VAL A 58 9.64 -3.15 -13.29
N VAL A 59 10.71 -2.75 -14.00
CA VAL A 59 10.97 -1.36 -14.40
C VAL A 59 10.75 -1.23 -15.90
N THR A 60 9.85 -0.32 -16.30
CA THR A 60 9.54 -0.04 -17.71
C THR A 60 9.64 1.46 -17.95
N GLY A 61 10.75 1.91 -18.49
CA GLY A 61 11.04 3.33 -18.58
C GLY A 61 11.16 3.96 -17.20
N ASN A 62 10.30 4.94 -16.88
CA ASN A 62 10.24 5.59 -15.58
C ASN A 62 9.22 4.95 -14.63
N ASP A 63 8.44 3.98 -15.10
CA ASP A 63 7.42 3.31 -14.30
C ASP A 63 8.02 2.08 -13.62
N VAL A 64 7.55 1.79 -12.38
CA VAL A 64 7.94 0.60 -11.61
C VAL A 64 6.69 -0.09 -11.12
N THR A 65 6.58 -1.39 -11.41
CA THR A 65 5.50 -2.25 -10.90
C THR A 65 6.07 -3.24 -9.90
N PHE A 66 5.44 -3.34 -8.74
CA PHE A 66 5.76 -4.27 -7.66
C PHE A 66 4.65 -5.32 -7.58
N LYS A 67 4.98 -6.58 -7.83
CA LYS A 67 4.04 -7.70 -7.68
C LYS A 67 4.17 -8.29 -6.29
N ILE A 68 3.07 -8.30 -5.53
CA ILE A 68 3.05 -8.63 -4.10
C ILE A 68 2.07 -9.77 -3.88
N ARG A 69 2.49 -10.77 -3.12
CA ARG A 69 1.62 -11.82 -2.57
C ARG A 69 1.27 -11.49 -1.13
N ALA A 70 0.01 -11.64 -0.77
CA ALA A 70 -0.50 -11.52 0.58
C ALA A 70 -1.18 -12.83 1.00
N VAL A 71 -0.77 -13.36 2.17
CA VAL A 71 -1.37 -14.55 2.78
C VAL A 71 -1.96 -14.14 4.12
N SER A 72 -3.28 -14.13 4.21
CA SER A 72 -4.02 -13.80 5.43
C SER A 72 -4.25 -15.04 6.28
N VAL A 73 -3.99 -14.93 7.58
CA VAL A 73 -4.12 -15.98 8.57
C VAL A 73 -5.06 -15.50 9.66
N ASP A 74 -6.04 -16.32 10.02
CA ASP A 74 -7.02 -16.01 11.06
C ASP A 74 -6.39 -16.03 12.48
N LYS A 75 -7.16 -15.64 13.49
CA LYS A 75 -6.73 -15.64 14.90
C LYS A 75 -6.41 -17.03 15.47
N LYS A 76 -6.70 -18.11 14.75
CA LYS A 76 -6.40 -19.50 15.12
C LYS A 76 -5.17 -20.04 14.39
N GLY A 77 -4.55 -19.22 13.53
CA GLY A 77 -3.40 -19.62 12.71
C GLY A 77 -3.77 -20.40 11.44
N LYS A 78 -5.05 -20.42 11.06
CA LYS A 78 -5.48 -21.04 9.81
C LYS A 78 -5.37 -20.04 8.68
N GLU A 79 -4.75 -20.44 7.56
CA GLU A 79 -4.77 -19.65 6.32
C GLU A 79 -6.22 -19.43 5.89
N ALA A 80 -6.56 -18.16 5.74
CA ALA A 80 -7.90 -17.74 5.39
C ALA A 80 -8.00 -17.38 3.91
N TYR A 81 -6.98 -16.70 3.37
CA TYR A 81 -7.02 -16.19 1.99
C TYR A 81 -5.62 -15.87 1.47
N THR A 82 -5.37 -16.20 0.20
CA THR A 82 -4.15 -15.78 -0.52
C THR A 82 -4.54 -14.93 -1.71
N ASN A 83 -3.86 -13.78 -1.89
CA ASN A 83 -4.07 -12.85 -2.98
C ASN A 83 -2.74 -12.37 -3.55
N GLU A 84 -2.73 -12.05 -4.84
CA GLU A 84 -1.65 -11.32 -5.50
C GLU A 84 -2.20 -9.99 -6.03
N PHE A 85 -1.47 -8.91 -5.81
CA PHE A 85 -1.83 -7.58 -6.28
C PHE A 85 -0.59 -6.81 -6.71
N GLU A 86 -0.80 -5.69 -7.39
CA GLU A 86 0.27 -4.82 -7.84
C GLU A 86 0.20 -3.47 -7.13
N ALA A 87 1.39 -2.94 -6.79
CA ALA A 87 1.61 -1.55 -6.46
C ALA A 87 2.44 -0.92 -7.58
N VAL A 88 2.14 0.32 -7.94
CA VAL A 88 2.73 0.94 -9.14
C VAL A 88 3.30 2.31 -8.79
N CYS A 89 4.51 2.56 -9.24
CA CYS A 89 5.06 3.90 -9.38
C CYS A 89 4.90 4.35 -10.81
N LYS A 90 4.12 5.38 -11.03
CA LYS A 90 3.90 5.97 -12.35
C LYS A 90 3.93 7.47 -12.27
N ASP A 91 4.69 8.10 -13.19
CA ASP A 91 4.85 9.57 -13.21
C ASP A 91 5.31 10.15 -11.85
N GLY A 92 6.19 9.43 -11.13
CA GLY A 92 6.69 9.81 -9.80
C GLY A 92 5.71 9.60 -8.64
N LYS A 93 4.51 9.08 -8.90
CA LYS A 93 3.47 8.84 -7.88
C LYS A 93 3.35 7.37 -7.56
N PHE A 94 3.22 7.06 -6.28
CA PHE A 94 3.03 5.69 -5.79
C PHE A 94 1.56 5.39 -5.52
N ASP A 95 1.06 4.29 -6.07
CA ASP A 95 -0.32 3.83 -5.96
C ASP A 95 -0.35 2.35 -5.55
N PHE A 96 -1.07 2.03 -4.49
CA PHE A 96 -1.26 0.65 -4.05
C PHE A 96 -2.35 -0.11 -4.82
N GLY A 97 -3.22 0.58 -5.53
CA GLY A 97 -4.50 0.00 -5.91
C GLY A 97 -5.39 -0.32 -4.69
N MET A 98 -6.70 -0.14 -4.84
CA MET A 98 -7.64 -0.30 -3.71
C MET A 98 -7.79 -1.75 -3.19
N ALA A 99 -7.38 -2.75 -3.98
CA ALA A 99 -7.41 -4.17 -3.54
C ALA A 99 -6.58 -4.43 -2.27
N PHE A 100 -5.50 -3.65 -2.05
CA PHE A 100 -4.70 -3.68 -0.82
C PHE A 100 -5.50 -3.35 0.45
N LYS A 101 -6.57 -2.57 0.34
CA LYS A 101 -7.41 -2.16 1.47
C LYS A 101 -8.45 -3.21 1.88
N MET A 102 -8.59 -4.29 1.12
CA MET A 102 -9.55 -5.35 1.43
C MET A 102 -8.96 -6.32 2.46
N ASP A 103 -9.74 -6.62 3.49
CA ASP A 103 -9.39 -7.69 4.43
C ASP A 103 -9.53 -9.05 3.71
N GLY A 104 -8.47 -9.87 3.73
CA GLY A 104 -8.47 -11.20 3.12
C GLY A 104 -9.60 -12.11 3.62
N ASN A 105 -10.06 -11.95 4.87
CA ASN A 105 -11.21 -12.70 5.40
C ASN A 105 -12.53 -12.27 4.73
N GLN A 106 -12.64 -11.02 4.28
CA GLN A 106 -13.82 -10.57 3.53
C GLN A 106 -13.79 -11.12 2.10
N LEU A 107 -12.61 -11.18 1.48
CA LEU A 107 -12.45 -11.74 0.13
C LEU A 107 -12.71 -13.25 0.10
N GLN A 108 -12.29 -14.00 1.12
CA GLN A 108 -12.53 -15.43 1.22
C GLN A 108 -14.02 -15.79 1.14
N ALA A 109 -14.89 -14.96 1.70
CA ALA A 109 -16.34 -15.20 1.67
C ALA A 109 -16.92 -15.22 0.24
N TYR A 110 -16.16 -14.74 -0.76
CA TYR A 110 -16.59 -14.58 -2.15
C TYR A 110 -15.71 -15.35 -3.14
N GLU A 111 -14.78 -16.22 -2.66
CA GLU A 111 -13.78 -16.92 -3.49
C GLU A 111 -14.39 -17.75 -4.63
N ASP A 112 -15.59 -18.33 -4.41
CA ASP A 112 -16.30 -19.16 -5.37
C ASP A 112 -17.38 -18.37 -6.17
N MET A 113 -17.43 -17.04 -6.06
CA MET A 113 -18.46 -16.20 -6.67
C MET A 113 -17.88 -15.33 -7.78
N ASP A 114 -18.74 -14.90 -8.72
CA ASP A 114 -18.34 -13.89 -9.70
C ASP A 114 -18.26 -12.52 -9.01
N VAL A 115 -17.02 -12.05 -8.81
CA VAL A 115 -16.72 -10.79 -8.13
C VAL A 115 -16.20 -9.79 -9.13
N GLN A 116 -16.95 -8.71 -9.32
CA GLN A 116 -16.50 -7.55 -10.10
C GLN A 116 -15.99 -6.48 -9.15
N VAL A 117 -14.79 -5.98 -9.40
CA VAL A 117 -14.13 -4.93 -8.62
C VAL A 117 -13.89 -3.71 -9.51
N ASP A 118 -14.46 -2.59 -9.15
CA ASP A 118 -14.20 -1.27 -9.74
C ASP A 118 -13.48 -0.40 -8.70
N ALA A 119 -12.25 -0.05 -8.98
CA ALA A 119 -11.38 0.61 -8.02
C ALA A 119 -10.68 1.82 -8.63
N SER A 120 -10.76 2.96 -7.95
CA SER A 120 -9.92 4.11 -8.28
C SER A 120 -8.49 3.91 -7.76
N LYS A 121 -7.59 4.82 -8.15
CA LYS A 121 -6.24 4.90 -7.59
C LYS A 121 -6.28 5.25 -6.11
N PHE A 122 -5.29 4.75 -5.38
CA PHE A 122 -5.03 5.10 -3.97
C PHE A 122 -3.59 5.61 -3.84
N GLU A 123 -3.37 6.85 -4.26
CA GLU A 123 -2.05 7.47 -4.24
C GLU A 123 -1.60 7.79 -2.81
N ILE A 124 -0.32 7.54 -2.53
CA ILE A 124 0.39 7.96 -1.32
C ILE A 124 1.37 9.06 -1.74
N PRO A 125 1.36 10.23 -1.08
CA PRO A 125 2.26 11.33 -1.43
C PRO A 125 3.68 11.05 -0.95
N ASP A 126 4.65 11.81 -1.46
CA ASP A 126 6.04 11.73 -1.02
C ASP A 126 6.19 11.98 0.48
N MET A 127 7.27 11.42 1.08
CA MET A 127 7.57 11.56 2.51
C MET A 127 7.77 13.00 2.97
N ASP A 128 8.13 13.91 2.08
CA ASP A 128 8.34 15.33 2.34
C ASP A 128 7.09 16.19 2.08
N ALA A 129 5.96 15.57 1.77
CA ALA A 129 4.70 16.29 1.60
C ALA A 129 4.33 17.06 2.88
N PRO A 130 4.04 18.38 2.78
CA PRO A 130 3.77 19.22 3.94
C PRO A 130 2.52 18.77 4.71
N ALA A 131 2.53 18.94 6.03
CA ALA A 131 1.31 18.78 6.84
C ALA A 131 0.19 19.68 6.30
N GLY A 132 -1.01 19.12 6.16
CA GLY A 132 -2.15 19.81 5.56
C GLY A 132 -2.34 19.56 4.08
N THR A 133 -1.40 18.92 3.37
CA THR A 133 -1.60 18.48 1.99
C THR A 133 -2.83 17.58 1.90
N THR A 134 -3.77 17.93 1.02
CA THR A 134 -4.95 17.13 0.71
C THR A 134 -4.65 16.19 -0.45
N LEU A 135 -5.23 15.00 -0.42
CA LEU A 135 -5.09 13.96 -1.42
C LEU A 135 -6.44 13.70 -2.08
N ASP A 136 -6.40 13.19 -3.31
CA ASP A 136 -7.61 12.82 -4.03
C ASP A 136 -8.39 11.74 -3.29
N ASP A 137 -9.72 11.80 -3.39
CA ASP A 137 -10.61 10.77 -2.89
C ASP A 137 -10.39 9.46 -3.63
N ALA A 138 -10.69 8.35 -2.97
CA ALA A 138 -10.59 7.02 -3.57
C ALA A 138 -11.90 6.25 -3.38
N THR A 139 -12.22 5.40 -4.37
CA THR A 139 -13.44 4.60 -4.38
C THR A 139 -13.13 3.13 -4.68
N LEU A 140 -13.90 2.24 -4.07
CA LEU A 140 -13.88 0.81 -4.35
C LEU A 140 -15.32 0.30 -4.40
N GLY A 141 -15.76 -0.11 -5.57
CA GLY A 141 -17.01 -0.82 -5.80
C GLY A 141 -16.75 -2.32 -5.91
N ILE A 142 -17.52 -3.11 -5.17
CA ILE A 142 -17.49 -4.57 -5.27
C ILE A 142 -18.92 -5.04 -5.53
N SER A 143 -19.10 -5.79 -6.60
CA SER A 143 -20.36 -6.45 -6.94
C SER A 143 -20.15 -7.95 -6.95
N VAL A 144 -20.93 -8.67 -6.17
CA VAL A 144 -20.89 -10.13 -6.09
C VAL A 144 -22.21 -10.67 -6.60
N ASP A 145 -22.18 -11.47 -7.66
CA ASP A 145 -23.35 -12.18 -8.14
C ASP A 145 -23.46 -13.54 -7.41
N THR A 146 -24.50 -13.68 -6.62
CA THR A 146 -24.79 -14.94 -5.90
C THR A 146 -25.69 -15.88 -6.70
N GLY A 147 -26.04 -15.54 -7.96
CA GLY A 147 -26.99 -16.29 -8.78
C GLY A 147 -28.46 -16.07 -8.39
N ILE A 148 -28.74 -15.49 -7.21
CA ILE A 148 -30.10 -15.15 -6.75
C ILE A 148 -30.26 -13.62 -6.69
N MET A 149 -29.23 -12.93 -6.24
CA MET A 149 -29.19 -11.45 -6.15
C MET A 149 -27.74 -10.96 -6.26
N ALA A 150 -27.58 -9.73 -6.74
CA ALA A 150 -26.28 -9.07 -6.66
C ALA A 150 -26.13 -8.37 -5.30
N VAL A 151 -25.02 -8.61 -4.63
CA VAL A 151 -24.62 -7.89 -3.41
C VAL A 151 -23.59 -6.84 -3.80
N ASN A 152 -23.92 -5.57 -3.58
CA ASN A 152 -23.04 -4.45 -3.89
C ASN A 152 -22.48 -3.85 -2.61
N MET A 153 -21.16 -3.66 -2.56
CA MET A 153 -20.46 -2.91 -1.54
C MET A 153 -19.73 -1.74 -2.19
N ASN A 154 -19.95 -0.54 -1.68
CA ASN A 154 -19.20 0.64 -2.09
C ASN A 154 -18.43 1.18 -0.89
N ILE A 155 -17.15 1.44 -1.10
CA ILE A 155 -16.26 2.11 -0.15
C ILE A 155 -15.82 3.42 -0.78
N GLU A 156 -16.03 4.52 -0.07
CA GLU A 156 -15.55 5.85 -0.43
C GLU A 156 -14.56 6.28 0.65
N ILE A 157 -13.37 6.71 0.27
CA ILE A 157 -12.32 7.21 1.15
C ILE A 157 -12.11 8.67 0.80
N THR A 158 -12.49 9.57 1.72
CA THR A 158 -12.51 11.01 1.51
C THR A 158 -11.74 11.74 2.62
N ASP A 159 -11.64 13.06 2.52
CA ASP A 159 -10.95 13.91 3.50
C ASP A 159 -9.52 13.45 3.77
N ARG A 160 -8.87 12.91 2.74
CA ARG A 160 -7.52 12.36 2.81
C ARG A 160 -6.51 13.49 2.98
N LYS A 161 -5.70 13.43 4.04
CA LYS A 161 -4.82 14.53 4.41
C LYS A 161 -3.55 14.07 5.10
N VAL A 162 -2.43 14.68 4.72
CA VAL A 162 -1.17 14.57 5.46
C VAL A 162 -1.31 15.28 6.80
N GLN A 163 -1.05 14.57 7.90
CA GLN A 163 -1.11 15.13 9.25
C GLN A 163 0.24 15.64 9.73
N LYS A 164 1.26 14.81 9.61
CA LYS A 164 2.62 15.08 10.09
C LYS A 164 3.57 14.00 9.62
N ARG A 165 4.86 14.21 9.92
CA ARG A 165 5.91 13.19 9.89
C ARG A 165 6.36 12.90 11.31
N GLU A 166 6.57 11.64 11.67
CA GLU A 166 7.04 11.23 12.97
C GLU A 166 7.72 9.85 12.93
N GLU A 167 8.62 9.60 13.89
CA GLU A 167 9.13 8.26 14.11
C GLU A 167 8.10 7.41 14.87
N LEU A 168 7.94 6.16 14.43
CA LEU A 168 7.08 5.17 15.08
C LEU A 168 7.85 3.88 15.30
N THR A 169 7.81 3.38 16.56
CA THR A 169 8.39 2.08 16.92
C THR A 169 7.32 1.01 16.98
N THR A 170 7.59 -0.11 16.33
CA THR A 170 6.76 -1.32 16.28
C THR A 170 7.64 -2.54 16.65
N PRO A 171 7.08 -3.76 16.78
CA PRO A 171 7.89 -4.96 16.95
C PRO A 171 8.90 -5.21 15.81
N ALA A 172 8.65 -4.70 14.62
CA ALA A 172 9.54 -4.83 13.46
C ALA A 172 10.71 -3.83 13.46
N GLY A 173 10.68 -2.79 14.30
CA GLY A 173 11.70 -1.75 14.36
C GLY A 173 11.15 -0.33 14.52
N THR A 174 12.02 0.65 14.35
CA THR A 174 11.65 2.09 14.36
C THR A 174 11.73 2.64 12.96
N PHE A 175 10.69 3.35 12.54
CA PHE A 175 10.49 3.84 11.18
C PHE A 175 10.11 5.31 11.18
N ASP A 176 10.68 6.05 10.24
CA ASP A 176 10.26 7.41 9.95
C ASP A 176 9.01 7.36 9.05
N CYS A 177 7.90 7.92 9.52
CA CYS A 177 6.59 7.72 8.92
C CYS A 177 5.93 9.03 8.52
N LEU A 178 5.31 9.04 7.34
CA LEU A 178 4.29 9.98 6.96
C LEU A 178 2.95 9.54 7.53
N VAL A 179 2.25 10.42 8.23
CA VAL A 179 0.96 10.14 8.87
C VAL A 179 -0.16 10.72 8.02
N LEU A 180 -1.06 9.87 7.56
CA LEU A 180 -2.26 10.24 6.81
C LEU A 180 -3.50 10.07 7.68
N SER A 181 -4.48 10.94 7.52
CA SER A 181 -5.85 10.73 8.03
C SER A 181 -6.83 10.72 6.89
N GLN A 182 -7.95 10.01 7.08
CA GLN A 182 -9.02 9.92 6.10
C GLN A 182 -10.33 9.51 6.73
N THR A 183 -11.45 9.78 6.04
CA THR A 183 -12.80 9.33 6.36
C THR A 183 -13.17 8.19 5.41
N ILE A 184 -13.78 7.13 5.95
CA ILE A 184 -14.17 5.93 5.20
C ILE A 184 -15.67 5.78 5.31
N TYR A 185 -16.35 5.79 4.17
CA TYR A 185 -17.77 5.48 4.05
C TYR A 185 -17.91 4.11 3.39
N THR A 186 -18.50 3.18 4.11
CA THR A 186 -18.84 1.86 3.54
C THR A 186 -20.35 1.77 3.42
N LYS A 187 -20.85 1.47 2.23
CA LYS A 187 -22.26 1.24 1.93
C LYS A 187 -22.43 -0.19 1.43
N MET A 188 -23.10 -1.00 2.21
CA MET A 188 -23.67 -2.28 1.80
C MET A 188 -25.19 -2.18 1.92
N MET A 189 -25.78 -2.86 2.89
CA MET A 189 -27.21 -2.67 3.26
C MET A 189 -27.39 -1.45 4.17
N ILE A 190 -26.37 -1.13 4.97
CA ILE A 190 -26.35 0.00 5.92
C ILE A 190 -25.10 0.86 5.61
N LYS A 191 -25.23 2.17 5.71
CA LYS A 191 -24.08 3.08 5.61
C LYS A 191 -23.34 3.13 6.95
N VAL A 192 -22.04 2.78 6.92
CA VAL A 192 -21.12 2.88 8.05
C VAL A 192 -20.11 3.98 7.76
N THR A 193 -19.84 4.82 8.75
CA THR A 193 -18.80 5.85 8.68
C THR A 193 -17.74 5.55 9.73
N ALA A 194 -16.50 5.55 9.31
CA ALA A 194 -15.32 5.40 10.13
C ALA A 194 -14.27 6.45 9.73
N SER A 195 -13.27 6.67 10.56
CA SER A 195 -12.06 7.39 10.17
C SER A 195 -10.84 6.53 10.44
N SER A 196 -9.75 6.77 9.71
CA SER A 196 -8.48 6.10 9.98
C SER A 196 -7.33 7.10 10.08
N LYS A 197 -6.27 6.65 10.77
CA LYS A 197 -4.94 7.20 10.68
C LYS A 197 -4.00 6.10 10.22
N GLU A 198 -3.12 6.42 9.30
CA GLU A 198 -2.20 5.46 8.71
C GLU A 198 -0.79 6.04 8.67
N TRP A 199 0.17 5.23 9.05
CA TRP A 199 1.60 5.54 9.07
C TRP A 199 2.28 4.77 7.97
N TYR A 200 2.89 5.48 7.03
CA TYR A 200 3.62 4.91 5.90
C TYR A 200 5.09 5.29 5.97
N SER A 201 5.96 4.33 5.71
CA SER A 201 7.41 4.56 5.61
C SER A 201 7.92 4.15 4.23
N GLU A 202 8.79 4.99 3.66
CA GLU A 202 9.42 4.76 2.35
C GLU A 202 10.24 3.45 2.37
N ASN A 203 10.15 2.65 1.29
CA ASN A 203 10.78 1.33 1.13
C ASN A 203 10.36 0.28 2.18
N VAL A 204 9.30 0.53 2.93
CA VAL A 204 8.75 -0.36 3.96
C VAL A 204 7.28 -0.64 3.72
N GLY A 205 6.47 0.40 3.62
CA GLY A 205 5.02 0.32 3.46
C GLY A 205 4.25 0.86 4.65
N MET A 206 3.07 0.30 4.88
CA MET A 206 2.25 0.64 6.03
C MET A 206 2.88 0.07 7.31
N VAL A 207 3.27 0.95 8.22
CA VAL A 207 3.85 0.60 9.52
C VAL A 207 2.76 0.43 10.59
N ARG A 208 1.71 1.25 10.53
CA ARG A 208 0.55 1.17 11.41
C ARG A 208 -0.69 1.74 10.74
N SER A 209 -1.85 1.22 11.10
CA SER A 209 -3.16 1.79 10.77
C SER A 209 -4.06 1.72 12.00
N GLU A 210 -4.82 2.77 12.27
CA GLU A 210 -5.80 2.84 13.36
C GLU A 210 -7.17 3.19 12.79
N SER A 211 -8.20 2.45 13.19
CA SER A 211 -9.58 2.69 12.76
C SER A 211 -10.43 3.18 13.93
N TYR A 212 -11.22 4.22 13.68
CA TYR A 212 -12.07 4.86 14.68
C TYR A 212 -13.52 4.89 14.20
N ASN A 213 -14.46 4.71 15.13
CA ASN A 213 -15.86 4.89 14.81
C ASN A 213 -16.25 6.38 14.70
N LYS A 214 -17.47 6.67 14.27
CA LYS A 214 -18.03 8.04 14.12
C LYS A 214 -17.89 8.91 15.38
N LYS A 215 -17.73 8.31 16.57
CA LYS A 215 -17.56 9.02 17.85
C LYS A 215 -16.09 9.20 18.23
N GLY A 216 -15.14 8.87 17.33
CA GLY A 216 -13.70 8.94 17.57
C GLY A 216 -13.15 7.85 18.50
N LYS A 217 -13.95 6.79 18.81
CA LYS A 217 -13.49 5.68 19.63
C LYS A 217 -12.73 4.67 18.76
N LEU A 218 -11.52 4.28 19.18
CA LEU A 218 -10.72 3.25 18.53
C LEU A 218 -11.52 1.94 18.43
N MET A 219 -11.58 1.36 17.23
CA MET A 219 -12.20 0.08 16.94
C MET A 219 -11.16 -1.05 16.83
N GLY A 220 -10.00 -0.76 16.29
CA GLY A 220 -8.89 -1.68 16.12
C GLY A 220 -7.71 -0.98 15.46
N TYR A 221 -6.61 -1.69 15.37
CA TYR A 221 -5.41 -1.21 14.69
C TYR A 221 -4.65 -2.38 14.04
N SER A 222 -3.83 -2.06 13.06
CA SER A 222 -2.89 -2.98 12.42
C SER A 222 -1.49 -2.44 12.61
N GLU A 223 -0.50 -3.33 12.75
CA GLU A 223 0.87 -2.94 13.02
C GLU A 223 1.86 -3.86 12.31
N LEU A 224 2.94 -3.30 11.79
CA LEU A 224 4.06 -4.04 11.22
C LEU A 224 4.79 -4.79 12.34
N THR A 225 4.75 -6.11 12.30
CA THR A 225 5.30 -6.96 13.37
C THR A 225 6.58 -7.69 12.96
N LYS A 226 6.79 -7.89 11.65
CA LYS A 226 8.05 -8.40 11.08
C LYS A 226 8.37 -7.68 9.79
N PHE A 227 9.67 -7.51 9.53
CA PHE A 227 10.17 -6.90 8.31
C PHE A 227 11.55 -7.48 7.95
N SER A 228 11.69 -7.92 6.70
CA SER A 228 12.96 -8.38 6.13
C SER A 228 13.04 -7.89 4.68
N ASN A 229 14.04 -7.06 4.40
CA ASN A 229 14.26 -6.47 3.08
C ASN A 229 15.52 -7.03 2.43
#